data_fd44981c686bbfc86f856ebbd025162c
#
_entry.id   fd44981c686bbfc86f856ebbd025162c
#
_cell.length_a   1.000
_cell.length_b   1.000
_cell.length_c   1.000
_cell.angle_alpha   90.00
_cell.angle_beta   90.00
_cell.angle_gamma   90.00
#
_symmetry.space_group_name_H-M   'P 1'
#
loop_
_entity.id
_entity.type
_entity.pdbx_description
1 polymer ?
#
loop_
_entity_poly.entity_id
_entity_poly.type
_entity_poly.pdbx_seq_one_letter_code
_entity_poly.pdbx_strand_id
1 'polypeptide(L)'
;MLTTMIIVFLIGYLLIALEHPLKINKAGTALLTGTILWVLYTLGAPQFIPTASAEEFKLFLDAFPFIKDLPYADQCIRFVIDHQILDSIGEIAETLIFLIGAMITVELVDSHGGFMFITTVSYTHLRAHETSA
;
A
#
# COMPACT_ATOMS: atom_id res chain seq x y z
N MET A 1 4.62 4.20 23.17
CA MET A 1 4.06 3.63 21.94
C MET A 1 4.84 4.02 20.69
N LEU A 2 5.09 5.31 20.40
CA LEU A 2 5.84 5.72 19.19
C LEU A 2 7.21 5.04 19.07
N THR A 3 8.01 5.03 20.13
CA THR A 3 9.33 4.37 20.15
C THR A 3 9.24 2.87 19.81
N THR A 4 8.22 2.18 20.33
CA THR A 4 7.98 0.76 20.05
C THR A 4 7.67 0.53 18.58
N MET A 5 6.84 1.39 17.96
CA MET A 5 6.52 1.32 16.52
C MET A 5 7.77 1.55 15.67
N ILE A 6 8.62 2.52 16.02
CA ILE A 6 9.88 2.79 15.32
C ILE A 6 10.80 1.56 15.39
N ILE A 7 10.95 0.96 16.57
CA ILE A 7 11.78 -0.24 16.74
C ILE A 7 11.25 -1.40 15.88
N VAL A 8 9.94 -1.67 15.92
CA VAL A 8 9.30 -2.73 15.12
C VAL A 8 9.50 -2.47 13.62
N PHE A 9 9.32 -1.22 13.19
CA PHE A 9 9.56 -0.83 11.80
C PHE A 9 11.01 -1.08 11.37
N LEU A 10 11.98 -0.65 12.18
CA LEU A 10 13.41 -0.84 11.89
C LEU A 10 13.79 -2.32 11.83
N ILE A 11 13.27 -3.14 12.74
CA ILE A 11 13.49 -4.59 12.73
C ILE A 11 12.88 -5.22 11.48
N GLY A 12 11.64 -4.88 11.14
CA GLY A 12 10.97 -5.37 9.94
C GLY A 12 11.71 -4.98 8.66
N TYR A 13 12.16 -3.73 8.58
CA TYR A 13 12.96 -3.24 7.46
C TYR A 13 14.30 -3.98 7.33
N LEU A 14 14.98 -4.21 8.45
CA LEU A 14 16.22 -4.98 8.49
C LEU A 14 16.01 -6.42 8.00
N LEU A 15 14.92 -7.08 8.42
CA LEU A 15 14.56 -8.43 7.98
C LEU A 15 14.28 -8.48 6.47
N ILE A 16 13.61 -7.46 5.92
CA ILE A 16 13.36 -7.34 4.47
C ILE A 16 14.70 -7.15 3.73
N ALA A 17 15.59 -6.29 4.23
CA ALA A 17 16.89 -6.04 3.61
C ALA A 17 17.81 -7.27 3.64
N LEU A 18 17.70 -8.09 4.68
CA LEU A 18 18.48 -9.31 4.87
C LEU A 18 17.80 -10.59 4.34
N GLU A 19 16.84 -10.46 3.41
CA GLU A 19 16.09 -11.62 2.86
C GLU A 19 17.01 -12.70 2.28
N HIS A 20 18.06 -12.28 1.58
CA HIS A 20 18.99 -13.20 0.92
C HIS A 20 19.73 -14.13 1.87
N PRO A 21 20.41 -13.63 2.93
CA PRO A 21 21.09 -14.49 3.89
C PRO A 21 20.14 -15.29 4.77
N LEU A 22 18.95 -14.77 5.08
CA LEU A 22 17.99 -15.40 5.97
C LEU A 22 17.02 -16.35 5.24
N LYS A 23 16.99 -16.35 3.90
CA LYS A 23 16.06 -17.12 3.06
C LYS A 23 14.59 -16.91 3.45
N ILE A 24 14.22 -15.69 3.83
CA ILE A 24 12.87 -15.29 4.24
C ILE A 24 12.17 -14.63 3.05
N ASN A 25 10.86 -14.85 2.93
CA ASN A 25 10.07 -14.18 1.89
C ASN A 25 9.80 -12.72 2.28
N LYS A 26 10.34 -11.76 1.50
CA LYS A 26 10.19 -10.33 1.77
C LYS A 26 8.75 -9.85 1.80
N ALA A 27 7.88 -10.38 0.93
CA ALA A 27 6.48 -10.01 0.90
C ALA A 27 5.75 -10.45 2.18
N GLY A 28 6.02 -11.67 2.66
CA GLY A 28 5.50 -12.16 3.93
C GLY A 28 5.98 -11.34 5.12
N THR A 29 7.28 -11.01 5.14
CA THR A 29 7.86 -10.17 6.21
C THR A 29 7.29 -8.75 6.20
N ALA A 30 7.10 -8.16 5.02
CA ALA A 30 6.48 -6.83 4.89
C ALA A 30 5.03 -6.83 5.38
N LEU A 31 4.23 -7.82 4.98
CA LEU A 31 2.85 -7.98 5.44
C LEU A 31 2.76 -8.15 6.96
N LEU A 32 3.60 -9.00 7.53
CA LEU A 32 3.63 -9.24 8.98
C LEU A 32 4.00 -7.96 9.73
N THR A 33 5.05 -7.27 9.28
CA THR A 33 5.49 -6.01 9.88
C THR A 33 4.40 -4.94 9.80
N GLY A 34 3.77 -4.78 8.63
CA GLY A 34 2.65 -3.84 8.45
C GLY A 34 1.47 -4.16 9.36
N THR A 35 1.07 -5.42 9.46
CA THR A 35 -0.02 -5.85 10.35
C THR A 35 0.30 -5.55 11.81
N ILE A 36 1.52 -5.86 12.27
CA ILE A 36 1.96 -5.55 13.65
C ILE A 36 1.91 -4.04 13.90
N LEU A 37 2.39 -3.23 12.96
CA LEU A 37 2.37 -1.77 13.09
C LEU A 37 0.94 -1.22 13.16
N TRP A 38 0.01 -1.75 12.36
CA TRP A 38 -1.41 -1.36 12.43
C TRP A 38 -2.03 -1.73 13.78
N VAL A 39 -1.75 -2.91 14.31
CA VAL A 39 -2.22 -3.32 15.65
C VAL A 39 -1.66 -2.37 16.72
N LEU A 40 -0.36 -2.07 16.69
CA LEU A 40 0.26 -1.13 17.64
C LEU A 40 -0.31 0.28 17.53
N TYR A 41 -0.59 0.73 16.30
CA TYR A 41 -1.21 2.03 16.06
C TYR A 41 -2.64 2.08 16.62
N THR A 42 -3.45 1.06 16.36
CA THR A 42 -4.82 0.96 16.89
C THR A 42 -4.85 0.93 18.42
N LEU A 43 -3.95 0.17 19.05
CA LEU A 43 -3.84 0.15 20.51
C LEU A 43 -3.35 1.49 21.09
N GLY A 44 -2.54 2.22 20.34
CA GLY A 44 -2.04 3.55 20.69
C GLY A 44 -2.95 4.70 20.26
N ALA A 45 -4.07 4.44 19.60
CA ALA A 45 -4.94 5.46 19.02
C ALA A 45 -5.30 6.61 19.96
N PRO A 46 -5.66 6.40 21.24
CA PRO A 46 -5.96 7.49 22.17
C PRO A 46 -4.80 8.48 22.40
N GLN A 47 -3.57 8.05 22.13
CA GLN A 47 -2.38 8.90 22.27
C GLN A 47 -2.03 9.67 20.98
N PHE A 48 -2.33 9.07 19.82
CA PHE A 48 -1.93 9.62 18.52
C PHE A 48 -2.99 10.55 17.91
N ILE A 49 -4.26 10.19 18.01
CA ILE A 49 -5.36 10.91 17.35
C ILE A 49 -5.43 12.40 17.76
N PRO A 50 -5.28 12.76 19.05
CA PRO A 50 -5.36 14.18 19.44
C PRO A 50 -4.30 15.07 18.80
N THR A 51 -3.15 14.49 18.42
CA THR A 51 -2.03 15.22 17.85
C THR A 51 -1.93 15.10 16.34
N ALA A 52 -2.31 13.96 15.77
CA ALA A 52 -2.11 13.65 14.36
C ALA A 52 -3.37 13.88 13.50
N SER A 53 -4.57 13.60 14.02
CA SER A 53 -5.82 13.57 13.24
C SER A 53 -7.01 14.16 13.98
N ALA A 54 -6.80 15.22 14.77
CA ALA A 54 -7.84 15.79 15.62
C ALA A 54 -9.04 16.35 14.83
N GLU A 55 -8.82 16.94 13.66
CA GLU A 55 -9.90 17.49 12.83
C GLU A 55 -10.71 16.40 12.14
N GLU A 56 -10.04 15.43 11.55
CA GLU A 56 -10.68 14.26 10.92
C GLU A 56 -11.49 13.46 11.92
N PHE A 57 -10.94 13.30 13.13
CA PHE A 57 -11.67 12.62 14.22
C PHE A 57 -12.94 13.35 14.62
N LYS A 58 -12.95 14.69 14.66
CA LYS A 58 -14.17 15.47 14.91
C LYS A 58 -15.20 15.27 13.80
N LEU A 59 -14.76 15.35 12.55
CA LEU A 59 -15.66 15.13 11.39
C LEU A 59 -16.26 13.72 11.41
N PHE A 60 -15.48 12.72 11.76
CA PHE A 60 -15.93 11.35 11.92
C PHE A 60 -17.00 11.23 13.03
N LEU A 61 -16.77 11.83 14.20
CA LEU A 61 -17.74 11.81 15.29
C LEU A 61 -19.04 12.58 14.95
N ASP A 62 -18.95 13.60 14.12
CA ASP A 62 -20.14 14.35 13.66
C ASP A 62 -20.93 13.56 12.61
N ALA A 63 -20.25 12.78 11.78
CA ALA A 63 -20.88 11.86 10.83
C ALA A 63 -21.55 10.66 11.51
N PHE A 64 -21.00 10.21 12.64
CA PHE A 64 -21.47 9.03 13.38
C PHE A 64 -21.80 9.36 14.86
N PRO A 65 -22.90 10.08 15.14
CA PRO A 65 -23.21 10.56 16.49
C PRO A 65 -23.32 9.47 17.56
N PHE A 66 -23.73 8.25 17.16
CA PHE A 66 -23.87 7.10 18.07
C PHE A 66 -22.53 6.63 18.67
N ILE A 67 -21.40 6.99 18.05
CA ILE A 67 -20.06 6.65 18.56
C ILE A 67 -19.69 7.55 19.74
N LYS A 68 -20.28 8.75 19.85
CA LYS A 68 -20.01 9.71 20.95
C LYS A 68 -20.40 9.16 22.33
N ASP A 69 -21.31 8.18 22.38
CA ASP A 69 -21.75 7.55 23.62
C ASP A 69 -20.76 6.49 24.15
N LEU A 70 -19.76 6.11 23.34
CA LEU A 70 -18.75 5.14 23.72
C LEU A 70 -17.62 5.78 24.56
N PRO A 71 -16.88 4.98 25.34
CA PRO A 71 -15.64 5.43 25.97
C PRO A 71 -14.66 6.03 24.94
N TYR A 72 -13.92 7.05 25.32
CA TYR A 72 -12.99 7.76 24.43
C TYR A 72 -12.00 6.83 23.70
N ALA A 73 -11.48 5.81 24.40
CA ALA A 73 -10.60 4.81 23.81
C ALA A 73 -11.28 4.05 22.66
N ASP A 74 -12.55 3.66 22.86
CA ASP A 74 -13.32 2.94 21.85
C ASP A 74 -13.67 3.83 20.66
N GLN A 75 -13.96 5.13 20.90
CA GLN A 75 -14.15 6.11 19.82
C GLN A 75 -12.90 6.21 18.93
N CYS A 76 -11.72 6.29 19.55
CA CYS A 76 -10.45 6.36 18.82
C CYS A 76 -10.18 5.07 18.05
N ILE A 77 -10.43 3.91 18.64
CA ILE A 77 -10.26 2.61 17.97
C ILE A 77 -11.21 2.49 16.78
N ARG A 78 -12.48 2.89 16.94
CA ARG A 78 -13.46 2.91 15.85
C ARG A 78 -13.03 3.83 14.72
N PHE A 79 -12.57 5.02 15.02
CA PHE A 79 -12.05 5.93 14.00
C PHE A 79 -10.89 5.33 13.21
N VAL A 80 -9.94 4.69 13.88
CA VAL A 80 -8.82 4.03 13.19
C VAL A 80 -9.31 2.90 12.30
N ILE A 81 -10.21 2.04 12.79
CA ILE A 81 -10.67 0.86 12.04
C ILE A 81 -11.60 1.27 10.90
N ASP A 82 -12.64 2.05 11.19
CA ASP A 82 -13.75 2.31 10.28
C ASP A 82 -13.44 3.44 9.29
N HIS A 83 -12.41 4.24 9.53
CA HIS A 83 -11.99 5.33 8.64
C HIS A 83 -10.58 5.10 8.12
N GLN A 84 -9.55 5.17 8.96
CA GLN A 84 -8.17 5.16 8.50
C GLN A 84 -7.74 3.83 7.85
N ILE A 85 -8.09 2.68 8.45
CA ILE A 85 -7.73 1.36 7.89
C ILE A 85 -8.51 1.09 6.61
N LEU A 86 -9.82 1.32 6.60
CA LEU A 86 -10.65 1.06 5.43
C LEU A 86 -10.28 1.96 4.26
N ASP A 87 -10.01 3.25 4.50
CA ASP A 87 -9.58 4.18 3.46
C ASP A 87 -8.22 3.76 2.88
N SER A 88 -7.24 3.41 3.74
CA SER A 88 -5.94 2.93 3.28
C SER A 88 -6.03 1.62 2.48
N ILE A 89 -6.89 0.69 2.88
CA ILE A 89 -7.15 -0.54 2.12
C ILE A 89 -7.81 -0.21 0.78
N GLY A 90 -8.75 0.75 0.76
CA GLY A 90 -9.40 1.22 -0.47
C GLY A 90 -8.38 1.75 -1.48
N GLU A 91 -7.49 2.64 -1.08
CA GLU A 91 -6.44 3.21 -1.92
C GLU A 91 -5.48 2.14 -2.46
N ILE A 92 -5.07 1.19 -1.61
CA ILE A 92 -4.23 0.07 -2.02
C ILE A 92 -4.96 -0.84 -3.01
N ALA A 93 -6.23 -1.15 -2.76
CA ALA A 93 -7.05 -1.98 -3.63
C ALA A 93 -7.23 -1.34 -5.01
N GLU A 94 -7.48 -0.03 -5.09
CA GLU A 94 -7.57 0.71 -6.34
C GLU A 94 -6.27 0.58 -7.15
N THR A 95 -5.13 0.80 -6.52
CA THR A 95 -3.81 0.63 -7.15
C THR A 95 -3.58 -0.80 -7.64
N LEU A 96 -3.93 -1.81 -6.84
CA LEU A 96 -3.79 -3.22 -7.21
C LEU A 96 -4.67 -3.59 -8.39
N ILE A 97 -5.93 -3.15 -8.42
CA ILE A 97 -6.86 -3.39 -9.52
C ILE A 97 -6.32 -2.78 -10.82
N PHE A 98 -5.79 -1.55 -10.74
CA PHE A 98 -5.15 -0.90 -11.88
C PHE A 98 -3.95 -1.70 -12.39
N LEU A 99 -3.05 -2.14 -11.51
CA LEU A 99 -1.87 -2.93 -11.88
C LEU A 99 -2.25 -4.27 -12.51
N ILE A 100 -3.23 -4.97 -11.94
CA ILE A 100 -3.74 -6.25 -12.49
C ILE A 100 -4.33 -6.02 -13.88
N GLY A 101 -5.15 -4.98 -14.05
CA GLY A 101 -5.74 -4.62 -15.35
C GLY A 101 -4.68 -4.31 -16.41
N ALA A 102 -3.65 -3.53 -16.04
CA ALA A 102 -2.53 -3.23 -16.92
C ALA A 102 -1.75 -4.50 -17.32
N MET A 103 -1.47 -5.39 -16.35
CA MET A 103 -0.75 -6.63 -16.59
C MET A 103 -1.53 -7.59 -17.53
N ILE A 104 -2.84 -7.74 -17.30
CA ILE A 104 -3.72 -8.53 -18.18
C ILE A 104 -3.74 -7.94 -19.60
N THR A 105 -3.80 -6.60 -19.72
CA THR A 105 -3.80 -5.93 -21.03
C THR A 105 -2.50 -6.19 -21.77
N VAL A 106 -1.34 -6.06 -21.10
CA VAL A 106 -0.02 -6.32 -21.68
C VAL A 106 0.08 -7.78 -22.12
N GLU A 107 -0.33 -8.73 -21.29
CA GLU A 107 -0.33 -10.16 -21.60
C GLU A 107 -1.23 -10.49 -22.82
N LEU A 108 -2.40 -9.85 -22.88
CA LEU A 108 -3.32 -10.03 -24.01
C LEU A 108 -2.73 -9.50 -25.32
N VAL A 109 -2.10 -8.33 -25.28
CA VAL A 109 -1.42 -7.73 -26.45
C VAL A 109 -0.25 -8.59 -26.89
N ASP A 110 0.54 -9.12 -25.97
CA ASP A 110 1.69 -9.99 -26.27
C ASP A 110 1.23 -11.33 -26.88
N SER A 111 0.23 -11.98 -26.30
CA SER A 111 -0.33 -13.24 -26.79
C SER A 111 -0.92 -13.15 -28.20
N HIS A 112 -1.37 -11.97 -28.61
CA HIS A 112 -1.87 -11.70 -29.97
C HIS A 112 -0.80 -11.12 -30.91
N GLY A 113 0.47 -11.14 -30.53
CA GLY A 113 1.58 -10.68 -31.35
C GLY A 113 1.64 -9.16 -31.54
N GLY A 114 0.97 -8.38 -30.67
CA GLY A 114 0.92 -6.92 -30.73
C GLY A 114 2.31 -6.27 -30.67
N PHE A 115 3.25 -6.84 -29.95
CA PHE A 115 4.63 -6.35 -29.88
C PHE A 115 5.46 -6.71 -31.12
N MET A 116 5.11 -7.77 -31.86
CA MET A 116 5.81 -8.11 -33.14
C MET A 116 5.64 -7.00 -34.18
N PHE A 117 4.48 -6.36 -34.22
CA PHE A 117 4.25 -5.23 -35.13
C PHE A 117 5.17 -4.04 -34.82
N ILE A 118 5.35 -3.71 -33.53
CA ILE A 118 6.20 -2.59 -33.08
C ILE A 118 7.67 -2.89 -33.38
N THR A 119 8.14 -4.10 -33.12
CA THR A 119 9.52 -4.51 -33.40
C THR A 119 9.82 -4.56 -34.88
N THR A 120 8.88 -5.02 -35.71
CA THR A 120 9.05 -5.08 -37.18
C THR A 120 9.14 -3.67 -37.78
N VAL A 121 8.29 -2.74 -37.34
CA VAL A 121 8.32 -1.34 -37.81
C VAL A 121 9.63 -0.65 -37.37
N SER A 122 10.10 -0.89 -36.15
CA SER A 122 11.35 -0.34 -35.65
C SER A 122 12.59 -0.86 -36.40
N TYR A 123 12.60 -2.16 -36.75
CA TYR A 123 13.68 -2.78 -37.54
C TYR A 123 13.74 -2.27 -39.00
N THR A 124 12.59 -2.05 -39.63
CA THR A 124 12.55 -1.51 -41.00
C THR A 124 12.99 -0.07 -41.06
N HIS A 125 12.71 0.73 -40.05
CA HIS A 125 13.18 2.13 -39.98
C HIS A 125 14.71 2.25 -39.76
N LEU A 126 15.28 1.39 -38.94
CA LEU A 126 16.74 1.37 -38.70
C LEU A 126 17.52 0.92 -39.94
N ARG A 127 17.02 -0.12 -40.66
CA ARG A 127 17.67 -0.63 -41.90
C ARG A 127 17.60 0.32 -43.05
N ALA A 128 16.57 1.16 -43.15
CA ALA A 128 16.44 2.18 -44.21
C ALA A 128 17.47 3.31 -44.02
N HIS A 129 17.97 3.55 -42.82
CA HIS A 129 19.00 4.56 -42.55
C HIS A 129 20.42 4.06 -42.84
N GLU A 130 20.71 2.78 -42.77
CA GLU A 130 22.03 2.18 -43.07
C GLU A 130 22.28 2.02 -44.58
N THR A 131 21.24 1.96 -45.40
CA THR A 131 21.40 1.82 -46.86
C THR A 131 21.48 3.18 -47.61
N SER A 132 21.44 4.31 -46.90
CA SER A 132 21.54 5.68 -47.47
C SER A 132 22.86 6.36 -47.17
N ALA A 133 23.88 5.66 -46.65
CA ALA A 133 25.24 6.20 -46.44
C ALA A 133 26.26 5.45 -47.40
#